data_2f5c8785470fd829c276c5182894ef3d
#
_entry.id   2f5c8785470fd829c276c5182894ef3d
#
_cell.length_a   1.000
_cell.length_b   1.000
_cell.length_c   1.000
_cell.angle_alpha   90.00
_cell.angle_beta   90.00
_cell.angle_gamma   90.00
#
_symmetry.space_group_name_H-M   'P 1'
#
loop_
_entity.id
_entity.type
_entity.pdbx_description
1 polymer ?
#
loop_
_entity_poly.entity_id
_entity_poly.type
_entity_poly.pdbx_seq_one_letter_code
_entity_poly.pdbx_strand_id
1 'polypeptide(L)'
;AGWSTGQIDPNRLYYFQSEPQNPSMIKINFGKDSTRFTSVLPVSLINPIPMNMAFLDIFSRYTAQCGGDFDRLFVPLRTVTSDVYAKHKVVLSKGSLADAVRMSMSFPMVFEPIDLDGVPMYDGGIYDNFPVDVMVEDFNPSALVGVDVGSKNPSPDVRNPLSQLEEMISQPSDYPFPYDKGVKIRIDLDRFGLLDFGKYQEIYDIGYRRGLEMIDSIRQKIRQVAPASEVSARRAAFKRATPEVRIAGINVTGGTPSENAYLESLFMPRHEKMPMTLSEVDNSYYRAISSGRLQNLVPTPVYEQSDSAFTLNYRAVIKEDFSAAIGGYISSSTNSMLFFNAGYNHLGFKSLNTNVNAWLGQSYLAAEGVFNAYFDTSVPSGVSVRVVGSRLKYHETEKLFYEVKDPDFIRRSEFFAQGRYTLGLTLRSRMDVRIGWGHLSDAYHTDLSDISAVEGKDSGVFNLWQAGLRWESNTLDDISLPSSGTRVYAQGLGMVGKYHFRSADPELMGASQKVSWVQLDMG
;
A
#
# COMPACT_ATOMS: atom_id res chain seq x y z
N ALA A 1 6.24 15.69 1.22
CA ALA A 1 7.23 14.84 0.52
C ALA A 1 6.83 13.38 0.47
N GLY A 2 6.17 12.81 1.52
CA GLY A 2 5.85 11.36 1.56
C GLY A 2 4.87 10.87 0.49
N TRP A 3 3.95 11.70 0.00
CA TRP A 3 2.98 11.30 -1.01
C TRP A 3 3.59 11.05 -2.40
N SER A 4 4.69 11.74 -2.74
CA SER A 4 5.35 11.59 -4.04
C SER A 4 6.16 10.28 -4.18
N THR A 5 6.46 9.62 -3.08
CA THR A 5 7.13 8.30 -3.08
C THR A 5 6.14 7.13 -3.04
N GLY A 6 4.85 7.40 -2.83
CA GLY A 6 3.82 6.38 -2.68
C GLY A 6 3.94 5.56 -1.38
N GLN A 7 4.81 5.96 -0.47
CA GLN A 7 4.97 5.26 0.81
C GLN A 7 3.84 5.63 1.76
N ILE A 8 3.11 4.63 2.21
CA ILE A 8 2.14 4.79 3.29
C ILE A 8 2.89 4.72 4.62
N ASP A 9 2.71 5.73 5.48
CA ASP A 9 3.22 5.65 6.84
C ASP A 9 2.55 4.47 7.57
N PRO A 10 3.30 3.44 7.96
CA PRO A 10 2.74 2.27 8.64
C PRO A 10 1.97 2.65 9.91
N ASN A 11 2.32 3.78 10.57
CA ASN A 11 1.65 4.25 11.77
C ASN A 11 0.21 4.74 11.52
N ARG A 12 -0.18 4.96 10.27
CA ARG A 12 -1.55 5.32 9.87
C ARG A 12 -2.44 4.10 9.62
N LEU A 13 -1.86 2.91 9.49
CA LEU A 13 -2.60 1.67 9.25
C LEU A 13 -2.97 0.98 10.56
N TYR A 14 -4.11 0.30 10.56
CA TYR A 14 -4.58 -0.48 11.70
C TYR A 14 -3.77 -1.76 11.86
N TYR A 15 -2.94 -1.82 12.88
CA TYR A 15 -2.06 -2.96 13.15
C TYR A 15 -2.81 -4.28 13.39
N PHE A 16 -4.03 -4.24 13.94
CA PHE A 16 -4.79 -5.46 14.23
C PHE A 16 -5.14 -6.29 12.99
N GLN A 17 -5.18 -5.66 11.80
CA GLN A 17 -5.40 -6.32 10.50
C GLN A 17 -4.11 -6.73 9.80
N SER A 18 -2.94 -6.38 10.34
CA SER A 18 -1.67 -6.76 9.73
C SER A 18 -1.48 -8.27 9.77
N GLU A 19 -1.13 -8.85 8.62
CA GLU A 19 -0.80 -10.25 8.47
C GLU A 19 0.71 -10.43 8.45
N PRO A 20 1.24 -11.56 8.96
CA PRO A 20 2.64 -11.88 8.80
C PRO A 20 2.99 -11.96 7.29
N GLN A 21 4.15 -11.43 6.94
CA GLN A 21 4.68 -11.61 5.60
C GLN A 21 4.96 -13.09 5.35
N ASN A 22 4.57 -13.58 4.18
CA ASN A 22 4.90 -14.90 3.71
C ASN A 22 6.07 -14.84 2.70
N PRO A 23 6.82 -15.92 2.47
CA PRO A 23 7.97 -15.93 1.58
C PRO A 23 7.58 -16.02 0.09
N SER A 24 6.51 -15.34 -0.33
CA SER A 24 6.09 -15.31 -1.73
C SER A 24 6.99 -14.38 -2.55
N MET A 25 7.45 -14.85 -3.71
CA MET A 25 8.21 -14.10 -4.70
C MET A 25 7.33 -13.61 -5.85
N ILE A 26 6.41 -14.47 -6.28
CA ILE A 26 5.47 -14.17 -7.37
C ILE A 26 4.06 -14.34 -6.81
N LYS A 27 3.22 -13.33 -7.00
CA LYS A 27 1.80 -13.36 -6.63
C LYS A 27 0.95 -12.97 -7.84
N ILE A 28 -0.07 -13.77 -8.11
CA ILE A 28 -1.04 -13.56 -9.18
C ILE A 28 -2.41 -13.40 -8.53
N ASN A 29 -3.18 -12.40 -8.97
CA ASN A 29 -4.56 -12.19 -8.54
C ASN A 29 -5.49 -12.44 -9.72
N PHE A 30 -6.68 -13.01 -9.47
CA PHE A 30 -7.67 -13.31 -10.49
C PHE A 30 -9.09 -13.24 -9.93
N GLY A 31 -10.01 -12.71 -10.74
CA GLY A 31 -11.42 -12.56 -10.40
C GLY A 31 -12.28 -13.75 -10.83
N LYS A 32 -13.54 -13.76 -10.38
CA LYS A 32 -14.52 -14.81 -10.70
C LYS A 32 -14.80 -14.95 -12.20
N ASP A 33 -14.79 -13.83 -12.92
CA ASP A 33 -15.19 -13.75 -14.32
C ASP A 33 -14.02 -13.61 -15.30
N SER A 34 -12.79 -13.58 -14.81
CA SER A 34 -11.64 -13.31 -15.65
C SER A 34 -10.74 -14.53 -15.82
N THR A 35 -10.77 -15.08 -17.02
CA THR A 35 -9.63 -15.78 -17.62
C THR A 35 -8.44 -14.82 -17.90
N ARG A 36 -8.57 -13.53 -17.52
CA ARG A 36 -7.52 -12.52 -17.67
C ARG A 36 -6.61 -12.61 -16.45
N PHE A 37 -5.42 -13.08 -16.68
CA PHE A 37 -4.32 -12.86 -15.74
C PHE A 37 -4.14 -11.34 -15.60
N THR A 38 -4.51 -10.78 -14.46
CA THR A 38 -4.12 -9.42 -14.16
C THR A 38 -2.59 -9.39 -14.14
N SER A 39 -2.04 -8.41 -14.84
CA SER A 39 -0.60 -8.25 -15.02
C SER A 39 0.15 -8.48 -13.70
N VAL A 40 1.21 -9.27 -13.74
CA VAL A 40 2.16 -9.43 -12.63
C VAL A 40 2.83 -8.08 -12.31
N LEU A 41 2.84 -7.16 -13.28
CA LEU A 41 3.39 -5.82 -13.13
C LEU A 41 2.33 -4.89 -12.51
N PRO A 42 2.71 -4.06 -11.53
CA PRO A 42 1.82 -3.04 -10.99
C PRO A 42 1.40 -2.06 -12.09
N VAL A 43 0.18 -1.56 -12.02
CA VAL A 43 -0.36 -0.55 -12.97
C VAL A 43 0.44 0.76 -12.87
N SER A 44 0.97 1.05 -11.68
CA SER A 44 1.83 2.20 -11.41
C SER A 44 2.92 1.85 -10.42
N LEU A 45 4.09 2.47 -10.57
CA LEU A 45 5.22 2.33 -9.64
C LEU A 45 4.98 3.07 -8.33
N ILE A 46 4.26 4.19 -8.39
CA ILE A 46 3.94 5.01 -7.22
C ILE A 46 2.53 4.66 -6.73
N ASN A 47 2.43 4.26 -5.47
CA ASN A 47 1.12 4.00 -4.85
C ASN A 47 0.31 5.30 -4.75
N PRO A 48 -0.90 5.38 -5.35
CA PRO A 48 -1.69 6.60 -5.40
C PRO A 48 -2.34 6.98 -4.05
N ILE A 49 -2.45 6.05 -3.11
CA ILE A 49 -3.20 6.22 -1.86
C ILE A 49 -2.77 7.46 -1.05
N PRO A 50 -1.48 7.69 -0.76
CA PRO A 50 -1.07 8.89 -0.02
C PRO A 50 -1.33 10.19 -0.80
N MET A 51 -1.22 10.14 -2.13
CA MET A 51 -1.46 11.27 -3.00
C MET A 51 -2.94 11.69 -3.00
N ASN A 52 -3.85 10.73 -3.00
CA ASN A 52 -5.30 10.99 -2.98
C ASN A 52 -5.69 11.92 -1.83
N MET A 53 -5.24 11.63 -0.60
CA MET A 53 -5.54 12.44 0.56
C MET A 53 -4.80 13.78 0.57
N ALA A 54 -3.53 13.80 0.11
CA ALA A 54 -2.77 15.05 -0.01
C ALA A 54 -3.43 16.02 -1.00
N PHE A 55 -3.90 15.54 -2.14
CA PHE A 55 -4.59 16.39 -3.11
C PHE A 55 -5.99 16.83 -2.66
N LEU A 56 -6.70 15.97 -1.93
CA LEU A 56 -7.95 16.36 -1.27
C LEU A 56 -7.71 17.55 -0.32
N ASP A 57 -6.69 17.48 0.52
CA ASP A 57 -6.36 18.55 1.47
C ASP A 57 -5.94 19.85 0.77
N ILE A 58 -5.05 19.76 -0.21
CA ILE A 58 -4.47 20.92 -0.88
C ILE A 58 -5.51 21.66 -1.75
N PHE A 59 -6.32 20.92 -2.54
CA PHE A 59 -7.06 21.49 -3.66
C PHE A 59 -8.56 21.63 -3.44
N SER A 60 -9.20 20.84 -2.55
CA SER A 60 -10.66 20.83 -2.41
C SER A 60 -11.25 22.20 -2.12
N ARG A 61 -10.68 22.92 -1.15
CA ARG A 61 -11.14 24.25 -0.76
C ARG A 61 -11.07 25.27 -1.89
N TYR A 62 -10.07 25.19 -2.75
CA TYR A 62 -9.91 26.09 -3.90
C TYR A 62 -10.84 25.70 -5.05
N THR A 63 -11.08 24.41 -5.27
CA THR A 63 -12.13 23.94 -6.18
C THR A 63 -13.50 24.50 -5.79
N ALA A 64 -13.84 24.42 -4.50
CA ALA A 64 -15.08 24.99 -3.96
C ALA A 64 -15.16 26.50 -4.14
N GLN A 65 -14.08 27.22 -3.80
CA GLN A 65 -14.03 28.68 -3.88
C GLN A 65 -14.21 29.20 -5.31
N CYS A 66 -13.60 28.54 -6.30
CA CYS A 66 -13.76 28.94 -7.70
C CYS A 66 -15.03 28.35 -8.35
N GLY A 67 -15.76 27.49 -7.66
CA GLY A 67 -16.93 26.79 -8.21
C GLY A 67 -16.57 25.86 -9.37
N GLY A 68 -15.35 25.29 -9.33
CA GLY A 68 -14.84 24.45 -10.39
C GLY A 68 -14.45 25.18 -11.69
N ASP A 69 -14.45 26.51 -11.71
CA ASP A 69 -14.03 27.35 -12.84
C ASP A 69 -12.64 27.93 -12.54
N PHE A 70 -11.62 27.47 -13.25
CA PHE A 70 -10.22 27.83 -12.97
C PHE A 70 -9.88 29.28 -13.32
N ASP A 71 -10.73 29.98 -14.09
CA ASP A 71 -10.59 31.40 -14.35
C ASP A 71 -10.91 32.25 -13.11
N ARG A 72 -11.64 31.70 -12.14
CA ARG A 72 -11.99 32.34 -10.87
C ARG A 72 -10.99 32.08 -9.75
N LEU A 73 -9.91 31.35 -10.00
CA LEU A 73 -8.79 31.21 -9.08
C LEU A 73 -8.08 32.56 -8.88
N PHE A 74 -7.31 32.71 -7.81
CA PHE A 74 -6.50 33.92 -7.57
C PHE A 74 -5.58 34.25 -8.76
N VAL A 75 -5.03 33.22 -9.38
CA VAL A 75 -4.36 33.25 -10.69
C VAL A 75 -5.11 32.25 -11.59
N PRO A 76 -5.71 32.67 -12.69
CA PRO A 76 -6.32 31.74 -13.65
C PRO A 76 -5.37 30.63 -14.07
N LEU A 77 -5.89 29.41 -14.22
CA LEU A 77 -5.09 28.21 -14.46
C LEU A 77 -5.61 27.43 -15.67
N ARG A 78 -4.68 26.85 -16.41
CA ARG A 78 -4.91 25.74 -17.35
C ARG A 78 -4.00 24.59 -16.98
N THR A 79 -4.49 23.36 -17.06
CA THR A 79 -3.67 22.15 -17.04
C THR A 79 -3.84 21.42 -18.35
N VAL A 80 -2.75 20.81 -18.82
CA VAL A 80 -2.76 20.01 -20.04
C VAL A 80 -2.63 18.56 -19.66
N THR A 81 -3.48 17.72 -20.26
CA THR A 81 -3.46 16.27 -20.11
C THR A 81 -3.58 15.62 -21.49
N SER A 82 -3.38 14.33 -21.59
CA SER A 82 -3.37 13.57 -22.84
C SER A 82 -4.45 12.49 -22.85
N ASP A 83 -5.32 12.55 -23.86
CA ASP A 83 -6.16 11.43 -24.25
C ASP A 83 -5.37 10.53 -25.22
N VAL A 84 -4.88 9.39 -24.72
CA VAL A 84 -4.05 8.47 -25.51
C VAL A 84 -4.88 7.63 -26.49
N TYR A 85 -6.20 7.52 -26.29
CA TYR A 85 -7.08 6.83 -27.23
C TYR A 85 -7.40 7.72 -28.45
N ALA A 86 -7.78 8.97 -28.20
CA ALA A 86 -8.03 9.94 -29.25
C ALA A 86 -6.74 10.59 -29.79
N LYS A 87 -5.59 10.37 -29.14
CA LYS A 87 -4.25 10.84 -29.54
C LYS A 87 -4.13 12.35 -29.67
N HIS A 88 -4.63 13.07 -28.69
CA HIS A 88 -4.51 14.53 -28.63
C HIS A 88 -4.38 15.04 -27.20
N LYS A 89 -3.89 16.28 -27.08
CA LYS A 89 -3.91 16.99 -25.80
C LYS A 89 -5.31 17.46 -25.45
N VAL A 90 -5.63 17.46 -24.16
CA VAL A 90 -6.85 18.03 -23.60
C VAL A 90 -6.48 19.14 -22.62
N VAL A 91 -7.04 20.33 -22.82
CA VAL A 91 -6.81 21.49 -21.93
C VAL A 91 -7.95 21.59 -20.94
N LEU A 92 -7.64 21.57 -19.66
CA LEU A 92 -8.63 21.64 -18.59
C LEU A 92 -8.64 23.06 -17.99
N SER A 93 -9.81 23.69 -18.01
CA SER A 93 -10.11 25.00 -17.42
C SER A 93 -11.20 24.92 -16.35
N LYS A 94 -11.79 23.74 -16.14
CA LYS A 94 -12.94 23.50 -15.26
C LYS A 94 -12.86 22.13 -14.61
N GLY A 95 -13.62 21.95 -13.52
CA GLY A 95 -13.79 20.67 -12.83
C GLY A 95 -13.09 20.61 -11.47
N SER A 96 -12.72 19.42 -11.05
CA SER A 96 -11.92 19.20 -9.85
C SER A 96 -10.47 19.62 -10.08
N LEU A 97 -9.97 20.58 -9.32
CA LEU A 97 -8.58 21.04 -9.43
C LEU A 97 -7.59 19.94 -9.07
N ALA A 98 -7.94 19.08 -8.10
CA ALA A 98 -7.13 17.94 -7.72
C ALA A 98 -6.96 16.95 -8.89
N ASP A 99 -8.07 16.61 -9.56
CA ASP A 99 -8.03 15.67 -10.67
C ASP A 99 -7.32 16.28 -11.88
N ALA A 100 -7.56 17.55 -12.18
CA ALA A 100 -6.91 18.25 -13.28
C ALA A 100 -5.38 18.29 -13.13
N VAL A 101 -4.88 18.57 -11.92
CA VAL A 101 -3.44 18.53 -11.63
C VAL A 101 -2.90 17.11 -11.71
N ARG A 102 -3.64 16.12 -11.18
CA ARG A 102 -3.23 14.71 -11.25
C ARG A 102 -3.16 14.18 -12.67
N MET A 103 -4.16 14.49 -13.52
CA MET A 103 -4.14 14.10 -14.92
C MET A 103 -2.90 14.64 -15.61
N SER A 104 -2.56 15.92 -15.37
CA SER A 104 -1.42 16.61 -15.99
C SER A 104 -0.05 16.07 -15.56
N MET A 105 0.02 15.24 -14.50
CA MET A 105 1.26 14.63 -14.02
C MET A 105 1.24 13.10 -14.05
N SER A 106 0.20 12.50 -14.61
CA SER A 106 0.05 11.04 -14.66
C SER A 106 0.92 10.41 -15.73
N PHE A 107 2.24 10.44 -15.54
CA PHE A 107 3.19 9.79 -16.44
C PHE A 107 2.94 8.27 -16.47
N PRO A 108 2.82 7.66 -17.67
CA PRO A 108 2.55 6.24 -17.82
C PRO A 108 3.50 5.35 -17.03
N MET A 109 2.99 4.30 -16.41
CA MET A 109 3.68 3.36 -15.52
C MET A 109 4.20 3.96 -14.19
N VAL A 110 4.36 5.26 -14.06
CA VAL A 110 4.80 5.90 -12.81
C VAL A 110 3.61 6.21 -11.92
N PHE A 111 2.60 6.89 -12.47
CA PHE A 111 1.37 7.23 -11.76
C PHE A 111 0.15 6.56 -12.40
N GLU A 112 -0.82 6.22 -11.58
CA GLU A 112 -2.10 5.74 -12.06
C GLU A 112 -2.86 6.88 -12.77
N PRO A 113 -3.38 6.64 -14.00
CA PRO A 113 -4.17 7.63 -14.72
C PRO A 113 -5.46 7.97 -13.98
N ILE A 114 -5.97 9.17 -14.21
CA ILE A 114 -7.27 9.63 -13.70
C ILE A 114 -8.29 9.56 -14.83
N ASP A 115 -9.43 8.97 -14.50
CA ASP A 115 -10.54 8.85 -15.44
C ASP A 115 -11.29 10.19 -15.58
N LEU A 116 -11.49 10.63 -16.80
CA LEU A 116 -12.33 11.76 -17.16
C LEU A 116 -13.43 11.25 -18.11
N ASP A 117 -14.66 11.18 -17.61
CA ASP A 117 -15.83 10.73 -18.36
C ASP A 117 -15.65 9.34 -19.02
N GLY A 118 -14.98 8.41 -18.33
CA GLY A 118 -14.71 7.05 -18.82
C GLY A 118 -13.44 6.92 -19.65
N VAL A 119 -12.66 7.98 -19.81
CA VAL A 119 -11.40 7.98 -20.54
C VAL A 119 -10.23 8.19 -19.58
N PRO A 120 -9.26 7.26 -19.51
CA PRO A 120 -8.07 7.42 -18.67
C PRO A 120 -7.15 8.49 -19.27
N MET A 121 -6.91 9.54 -18.50
CA MET A 121 -6.06 10.67 -18.86
C MET A 121 -4.65 10.51 -18.29
N TYR A 122 -3.69 10.88 -19.10
CA TYR A 122 -2.27 10.82 -18.81
C TYR A 122 -1.60 12.19 -18.86
N ASP A 123 -0.31 12.25 -18.53
CA ASP A 123 0.53 13.44 -18.54
C ASP A 123 0.44 14.20 -19.86
N GLY A 124 0.28 15.52 -19.78
CA GLY A 124 0.18 16.38 -20.98
C GLY A 124 1.42 16.37 -21.85
N GLY A 125 2.60 16.10 -21.26
CA GLY A 125 3.86 16.03 -21.99
C GLY A 125 3.94 14.95 -23.07
N ILE A 126 2.97 14.01 -23.11
CA ILE A 126 2.87 13.02 -24.19
C ILE A 126 2.62 13.70 -25.55
N TYR A 127 1.80 14.75 -25.59
CA TYR A 127 1.45 15.45 -26.84
C TYR A 127 1.87 16.91 -26.85
N ASP A 128 2.09 17.54 -25.69
CA ASP A 128 2.54 18.93 -25.61
C ASP A 128 3.22 19.19 -24.26
N ASN A 129 4.54 19.06 -24.24
CA ASN A 129 5.34 19.23 -23.02
C ASN A 129 5.64 20.72 -22.68
N PHE A 130 5.30 21.66 -23.58
CA PHE A 130 5.52 23.10 -23.37
C PHE A 130 4.40 23.92 -24.03
N PRO A 131 3.19 23.98 -23.45
CA PRO A 131 1.95 24.44 -24.07
C PRO A 131 1.87 25.98 -24.18
N VAL A 132 2.67 26.56 -25.04
CA VAL A 132 2.72 28.01 -25.29
C VAL A 132 1.46 28.50 -25.99
N ASP A 133 0.91 27.72 -26.93
CA ASP A 133 -0.34 28.00 -27.65
C ASP A 133 -1.50 28.23 -26.65
N VAL A 134 -1.66 27.35 -25.66
CA VAL A 134 -2.71 27.48 -24.65
C VAL A 134 -2.63 28.81 -23.91
N MET A 135 -1.40 29.25 -23.55
CA MET A 135 -1.20 30.54 -22.90
C MET A 135 -1.53 31.73 -23.81
N VAL A 136 -1.15 31.64 -25.09
CA VAL A 136 -1.38 32.72 -26.06
C VAL A 136 -2.85 32.81 -26.43
N GLU A 137 -3.51 31.67 -26.69
CA GLU A 137 -4.89 31.62 -27.16
C GLU A 137 -5.89 31.93 -26.04
N ASP A 138 -5.73 31.33 -24.86
CA ASP A 138 -6.69 31.51 -23.74
C ASP A 138 -6.52 32.83 -22.98
N PHE A 139 -5.29 33.32 -22.85
CA PHE A 139 -5.00 34.47 -21.97
C PHE A 139 -4.51 35.73 -22.70
N ASN A 140 -4.04 35.59 -23.97
CA ASN A 140 -3.48 36.70 -24.75
C ASN A 140 -2.57 37.63 -23.89
N PRO A 141 -1.53 37.12 -23.24
CA PRO A 141 -0.74 37.86 -22.28
C PRO A 141 0.09 38.98 -22.93
N SER A 142 0.25 40.11 -22.23
CA SER A 142 1.14 41.21 -22.67
C SER A 142 2.62 40.87 -22.47
N ALA A 143 2.93 39.98 -21.52
CA ALA A 143 4.26 39.42 -21.29
C ALA A 143 4.13 37.93 -20.93
N LEU A 144 5.05 37.12 -21.45
CA LEU A 144 5.06 35.66 -21.28
C LEU A 144 6.39 35.22 -20.66
N VAL A 145 6.30 34.38 -19.62
CA VAL A 145 7.47 33.69 -19.05
C VAL A 145 7.25 32.19 -19.20
N GLY A 146 8.07 31.56 -19.99
CA GLY A 146 8.06 30.11 -20.16
C GLY A 146 9.23 29.47 -19.41
N VAL A 147 8.96 28.44 -18.61
CA VAL A 147 9.98 27.64 -17.91
C VAL A 147 10.06 26.28 -18.60
N ASP A 148 11.20 26.02 -19.24
CA ASP A 148 11.47 24.79 -19.99
C ASP A 148 12.45 23.92 -19.18
N VAL A 149 11.98 22.78 -18.71
CA VAL A 149 12.75 21.77 -17.95
C VAL A 149 12.98 20.49 -18.76
N GLY A 150 12.62 20.48 -20.04
CA GLY A 150 12.79 19.32 -20.91
C GLY A 150 14.27 18.96 -21.11
N SER A 151 14.55 17.66 -21.21
CA SER A 151 15.92 17.16 -21.44
C SER A 151 16.49 17.66 -22.78
N LYS A 152 17.77 17.90 -22.81
CA LYS A 152 18.53 18.20 -24.05
C LYS A 152 19.11 16.95 -24.70
N ASN A 153 19.22 15.87 -23.94
CA ASN A 153 19.96 14.70 -24.37
C ASN A 153 18.98 13.67 -24.97
N PRO A 154 18.93 13.54 -26.31
CA PRO A 154 18.03 12.61 -26.97
C PRO A 154 18.52 11.15 -26.90
N SER A 155 19.55 10.85 -26.10
CA SER A 155 20.09 9.48 -25.98
C SER A 155 19.62 8.85 -24.69
N PRO A 156 18.51 8.08 -24.71
CA PRO A 156 18.02 7.39 -23.53
C PRO A 156 19.04 6.35 -23.04
N ASP A 157 19.17 6.19 -21.74
CA ASP A 157 19.95 5.07 -21.21
C ASP A 157 19.25 3.76 -21.57
N VAL A 158 19.84 3.01 -22.50
CA VAL A 158 19.30 1.72 -22.99
C VAL A 158 19.15 0.66 -21.89
N ARG A 159 19.74 0.88 -20.73
CA ARG A 159 19.63 0.01 -19.55
C ARG A 159 18.53 0.46 -18.59
N ASN A 160 17.93 1.62 -18.82
CA ASN A 160 16.85 2.17 -18.01
C ASN A 160 15.53 2.22 -18.82
N PRO A 161 14.59 1.28 -18.60
CA PRO A 161 13.33 1.25 -19.34
C PRO A 161 12.48 2.51 -19.18
N LEU A 162 12.54 3.19 -18.02
CA LEU A 162 11.78 4.43 -17.80
C LEU A 162 12.35 5.58 -18.64
N SER A 163 13.67 5.70 -18.74
CA SER A 163 14.31 6.71 -19.59
C SER A 163 13.97 6.50 -21.07
N GLN A 164 13.94 5.24 -21.53
CA GLN A 164 13.51 4.93 -22.89
C GLN A 164 12.04 5.30 -23.11
N LEU A 165 11.17 4.99 -22.14
CA LEU A 165 9.75 5.32 -22.23
C LEU A 165 9.53 6.84 -22.25
N GLU A 166 10.27 7.59 -21.43
CA GLU A 166 10.24 9.06 -21.38
C GLU A 166 10.55 9.66 -22.75
N GLU A 167 11.64 9.24 -23.39
CA GLU A 167 12.02 9.71 -24.72
C GLU A 167 11.05 9.30 -25.83
N MET A 168 10.43 8.11 -25.70
CA MET A 168 9.47 7.64 -26.72
C MET A 168 8.10 8.34 -26.63
N ILE A 169 7.73 8.82 -25.44
CA ILE A 169 6.40 9.36 -25.17
C ILE A 169 6.40 10.88 -25.19
N SER A 170 7.41 11.54 -24.61
CA SER A 170 7.44 12.99 -24.50
C SER A 170 7.65 13.65 -25.87
N GLN A 171 6.73 14.53 -26.23
CA GLN A 171 6.84 15.28 -27.47
C GLN A 171 7.09 16.76 -27.19
N PRO A 172 8.05 17.39 -27.91
CA PRO A 172 8.26 18.83 -27.85
C PRO A 172 7.02 19.56 -28.37
N SER A 173 6.76 20.74 -27.85
CA SER A 173 5.73 21.61 -28.42
C SER A 173 6.16 22.16 -29.75
N ASP A 174 5.29 22.05 -30.76
CA ASP A 174 5.52 22.60 -32.12
C ASP A 174 5.25 24.10 -32.21
N TYR A 175 4.64 24.70 -31.16
CA TYR A 175 4.29 26.11 -31.16
C TYR A 175 5.53 27.00 -30.93
N PRO A 176 5.82 27.96 -31.84
CA PRO A 176 6.98 28.85 -31.73
C PRO A 176 6.81 29.79 -30.52
N PHE A 177 7.82 29.86 -29.66
CA PHE A 177 7.81 30.74 -28.53
C PHE A 177 7.92 32.23 -28.99
N PRO A 178 6.98 33.13 -28.58
CA PRO A 178 6.95 34.52 -29.01
C PRO A 178 7.99 35.36 -28.20
N TYR A 179 9.25 35.36 -28.65
CA TYR A 179 10.36 36.07 -28.00
C TYR A 179 10.22 37.60 -28.01
N ASP A 180 9.39 38.17 -28.89
CA ASP A 180 9.03 39.58 -28.87
C ASP A 180 8.28 40.00 -27.60
N LYS A 181 7.45 39.12 -27.06
CA LYS A 181 6.64 39.31 -25.84
C LYS A 181 7.15 38.52 -24.65
N GLY A 182 8.03 37.55 -24.84
CA GLY A 182 8.32 36.52 -23.84
C GLY A 182 9.80 36.31 -23.52
N VAL A 183 10.00 35.66 -22.38
CA VAL A 183 11.31 35.14 -21.92
C VAL A 183 11.18 33.65 -21.67
N LYS A 184 11.97 32.84 -22.40
CA LYS A 184 12.07 31.40 -22.18
C LYS A 184 13.24 31.11 -21.26
N ILE A 185 12.96 30.56 -20.08
CA ILE A 185 13.93 30.15 -19.08
C ILE A 185 14.16 28.65 -19.22
N ARG A 186 15.32 28.27 -19.72
CA ARG A 186 15.72 26.87 -19.75
C ARG A 186 16.49 26.51 -18.50
N ILE A 187 16.10 25.41 -17.87
CA ILE A 187 16.74 24.85 -16.69
C ILE A 187 17.27 23.47 -17.07
N ASP A 188 18.57 23.27 -16.86
CA ASP A 188 19.22 22.00 -17.15
C ASP A 188 19.06 21.06 -15.95
N LEU A 189 18.28 20.01 -16.11
CA LEU A 189 18.03 18.97 -15.13
C LEU A 189 18.44 17.58 -15.63
N ASP A 190 19.25 17.48 -16.68
CA ASP A 190 19.62 16.22 -17.34
C ASP A 190 20.27 15.18 -16.39
N ARG A 191 20.81 15.64 -15.25
CA ARG A 191 21.38 14.76 -14.20
C ARG A 191 20.36 14.11 -13.26
N PHE A 192 19.09 14.51 -13.35
CA PHE A 192 18.01 13.99 -12.50
C PHE A 192 17.12 13.06 -13.32
N GLY A 193 16.81 11.91 -12.72
CA GLY A 193 15.85 10.98 -13.29
C GLY A 193 14.40 11.29 -12.89
N LEU A 194 13.47 10.72 -13.61
CA LEU A 194 12.02 10.91 -13.44
C LEU A 194 11.51 10.65 -12.02
N LEU A 195 12.18 9.77 -11.25
CA LEU A 195 11.80 9.39 -9.89
C LEU A 195 12.61 10.08 -8.78
N ASP A 196 13.45 11.04 -9.10
CA ASP A 196 14.33 11.74 -8.15
C ASP A 196 13.57 12.75 -7.25
N PHE A 197 12.33 12.44 -6.85
CA PHE A 197 11.53 13.31 -5.97
C PHE A 197 12.19 13.61 -4.63
N GLY A 198 13.08 12.73 -4.14
CA GLY A 198 13.85 12.97 -2.91
C GLY A 198 14.85 14.13 -3.03
N LYS A 199 15.25 14.49 -4.25
CA LYS A 199 16.21 15.58 -4.54
C LYS A 199 15.52 16.94 -4.78
N TYR A 200 14.26 17.07 -4.38
CA TYR A 200 13.44 18.26 -4.67
C TYR A 200 14.09 19.58 -4.24
N GLN A 201 14.82 19.60 -3.12
CA GLN A 201 15.49 20.81 -2.64
C GLN A 201 16.60 21.25 -3.59
N GLU A 202 17.40 20.31 -4.09
CA GLU A 202 18.47 20.59 -5.04
C GLU A 202 17.91 21.11 -6.38
N ILE A 203 16.85 20.48 -6.87
CA ILE A 203 16.14 20.90 -8.09
C ILE A 203 15.55 22.32 -7.91
N TYR A 204 14.95 22.59 -6.75
CA TYR A 204 14.44 23.91 -6.41
C TYR A 204 15.54 24.99 -6.43
N ASP A 205 16.69 24.72 -5.80
CA ASP A 205 17.81 25.68 -5.73
C ASP A 205 18.40 25.98 -7.10
N ILE A 206 18.43 25.01 -8.02
CA ILE A 206 18.84 25.22 -9.41
C ILE A 206 17.86 26.14 -10.12
N GLY A 207 16.56 25.85 -10.03
CA GLY A 207 15.51 26.64 -10.66
C GLY A 207 15.46 28.06 -10.11
N TYR A 208 15.59 28.23 -8.79
CA TYR A 208 15.60 29.53 -8.13
C TYR A 208 16.76 30.40 -8.59
N ARG A 209 17.98 29.86 -8.62
CA ARG A 209 19.17 30.59 -9.11
C ARG A 209 19.00 30.99 -10.57
N ARG A 210 18.51 30.07 -11.40
CA ARG A 210 18.28 30.35 -12.83
C ARG A 210 17.21 31.44 -13.02
N GLY A 211 16.16 31.43 -12.22
CA GLY A 211 15.14 32.48 -12.22
C GLY A 211 15.71 33.86 -11.87
N LEU A 212 16.60 33.94 -10.86
CA LEU A 212 17.27 35.19 -10.49
C LEU A 212 18.17 35.74 -11.59
N GLU A 213 18.92 34.88 -12.29
CA GLU A 213 19.76 35.27 -13.45
C GLU A 213 18.93 35.90 -14.57
N MET A 214 17.67 35.48 -14.72
CA MET A 214 16.78 35.93 -15.79
C MET A 214 15.91 37.11 -15.40
N ILE A 215 15.98 37.62 -14.17
CA ILE A 215 15.04 38.62 -13.63
C ILE A 215 15.04 39.93 -14.41
N ASP A 216 16.20 40.38 -14.87
CA ASP A 216 16.29 41.62 -15.65
C ASP A 216 15.72 41.47 -17.05
N SER A 217 15.89 40.30 -17.69
CA SER A 217 15.23 39.98 -18.95
C SER A 217 13.71 39.95 -18.81
N ILE A 218 13.19 39.41 -17.70
CA ILE A 218 11.75 39.40 -17.40
C ILE A 218 11.24 40.84 -17.19
N ARG A 219 11.95 41.64 -16.40
CA ARG A 219 11.58 43.06 -16.13
C ARG A 219 11.47 43.90 -17.39
N GLN A 220 12.33 43.65 -18.39
CA GLN A 220 12.28 44.36 -19.68
C GLN A 220 10.99 44.09 -20.48
N LYS A 221 10.35 42.93 -20.26
CA LYS A 221 9.10 42.55 -20.93
C LYS A 221 7.84 43.02 -20.18
N ILE A 222 7.94 43.27 -18.88
CA ILE A 222 6.79 43.68 -18.05
C ILE A 222 6.55 45.18 -18.22
N ARG A 223 5.37 45.55 -18.71
CA ARG A 223 4.97 46.96 -18.92
C ARG A 223 4.18 47.56 -17.75
N GLN A 224 3.49 46.72 -16.99
CA GLN A 224 2.66 47.14 -15.87
C GLN A 224 3.02 46.30 -14.64
N VAL A 225 3.13 46.95 -13.49
CA VAL A 225 3.40 46.30 -12.21
C VAL A 225 2.34 46.80 -11.22
N ALA A 226 1.54 45.87 -10.69
CA ALA A 226 0.63 46.20 -9.59
C ALA A 226 1.44 46.41 -8.29
N PRO A 227 1.05 47.38 -7.43
CA PRO A 227 1.70 47.57 -6.13
C PRO A 227 1.66 46.28 -5.31
N ALA A 228 2.76 45.93 -4.64
CA ALA A 228 2.84 44.72 -3.82
C ALA A 228 1.79 44.69 -2.71
N SER A 229 1.42 45.84 -2.17
CA SER A 229 0.36 46.02 -1.15
C SER A 229 -1.01 45.60 -1.71
N GLU A 230 -1.33 45.98 -2.94
CA GLU A 230 -2.59 45.62 -3.60
C GLU A 230 -2.67 44.12 -3.85
N VAL A 231 -1.61 43.52 -4.41
CA VAL A 231 -1.53 42.06 -4.63
C VAL A 231 -1.66 41.30 -3.31
N SER A 232 -1.01 41.79 -2.25
CA SER A 232 -1.08 41.18 -0.92
C SER A 232 -2.48 41.27 -0.32
N ALA A 233 -3.15 42.42 -0.47
CA ALA A 233 -4.53 42.64 0.00
C ALA A 233 -5.53 41.72 -0.74
N ARG A 234 -5.41 41.61 -2.07
CA ARG A 234 -6.22 40.69 -2.88
C ARG A 234 -6.00 39.24 -2.48
N ARG A 235 -4.73 38.83 -2.27
CA ARG A 235 -4.41 37.48 -1.81
C ARG A 235 -4.98 37.17 -0.43
N ALA A 236 -4.90 38.13 0.49
CA ALA A 236 -5.47 37.98 1.82
C ALA A 236 -7.00 37.91 1.78
N ALA A 237 -7.65 38.67 0.91
CA ALA A 237 -9.10 38.61 0.69
C ALA A 237 -9.51 37.25 0.11
N PHE A 238 -8.79 36.75 -0.90
CA PHE A 238 -9.03 35.46 -1.49
C PHE A 238 -8.90 34.33 -0.46
N LYS A 239 -7.83 34.34 0.36
CA LYS A 239 -7.63 33.36 1.43
C LYS A 239 -8.72 33.40 2.50
N ARG A 240 -9.22 34.59 2.89
CA ARG A 240 -10.31 34.70 3.85
C ARG A 240 -11.64 34.17 3.33
N ALA A 241 -11.86 34.24 2.03
CA ALA A 241 -13.08 33.74 1.40
C ALA A 241 -13.00 32.21 1.10
N THR A 242 -11.84 31.58 1.34
CA THR A 242 -11.68 30.16 1.10
C THR A 242 -12.47 29.35 2.14
N PRO A 243 -13.37 28.44 1.74
CA PRO A 243 -14.17 27.66 2.67
C PRO A 243 -13.31 26.67 3.47
N GLU A 244 -13.73 26.39 4.69
CA GLU A 244 -13.17 25.28 5.47
C GLU A 244 -13.69 23.95 4.92
N VAL A 245 -12.82 22.92 4.89
CA VAL A 245 -13.23 21.59 4.43
C VAL A 245 -14.00 20.89 5.56
N ARG A 246 -15.31 20.82 5.40
CA ARG A 246 -16.24 20.09 6.27
C ARG A 246 -17.00 19.08 5.43
N ILE A 247 -17.02 17.83 5.85
CA ILE A 247 -17.59 16.73 5.09
C ILE A 247 -18.95 16.35 5.69
N ALA A 248 -20.02 16.60 4.94
CA ALA A 248 -21.40 16.31 5.35
C ALA A 248 -21.95 14.99 4.79
N GLY A 249 -21.30 14.43 3.75
CA GLY A 249 -21.72 13.18 3.12
C GLY A 249 -20.56 12.40 2.54
N ILE A 250 -20.70 11.08 2.53
CA ILE A 250 -19.73 10.17 1.94
C ILE A 250 -20.52 9.12 1.15
N ASN A 251 -20.14 8.94 -0.12
CA ASN A 251 -20.65 7.92 -1.01
C ASN A 251 -19.48 7.09 -1.55
N VAL A 252 -19.66 5.78 -1.67
CA VAL A 252 -18.67 4.89 -2.27
C VAL A 252 -19.25 4.19 -3.48
N THR A 253 -18.47 4.13 -4.56
CA THR A 253 -18.79 3.46 -5.82
C THR A 253 -17.62 2.59 -6.26
N GLY A 254 -17.80 1.76 -7.30
CA GLY A 254 -16.73 0.94 -7.90
C GLY A 254 -16.75 -0.53 -7.48
N GLY A 255 -17.43 -0.87 -6.40
CA GLY A 255 -17.68 -2.26 -5.98
C GLY A 255 -19.14 -2.67 -6.20
N THR A 256 -19.47 -3.88 -5.75
CA THR A 256 -20.86 -4.34 -5.60
C THR A 256 -21.60 -3.52 -4.53
N PRO A 257 -22.94 -3.50 -4.50
CA PRO A 257 -23.69 -2.75 -3.48
C PRO A 257 -23.28 -3.10 -2.04
N SER A 258 -22.97 -4.38 -1.75
CA SER A 258 -22.53 -4.82 -0.41
C SER A 258 -21.12 -4.34 -0.07
N GLU A 259 -20.20 -4.30 -1.03
CA GLU A 259 -18.84 -3.78 -0.85
C GLU A 259 -18.85 -2.27 -0.62
N ASN A 260 -19.62 -1.54 -1.44
CA ASN A 260 -19.76 -0.11 -1.29
C ASN A 260 -20.35 0.26 0.08
N ALA A 261 -21.44 -0.42 0.50
CA ALA A 261 -22.05 -0.20 1.81
C ALA A 261 -21.09 -0.53 2.97
N TYR A 262 -20.28 -1.58 2.84
CA TYR A 262 -19.26 -1.89 3.84
C TYR A 262 -18.20 -0.78 3.92
N LEU A 263 -17.69 -0.32 2.78
CA LEU A 263 -16.70 0.76 2.74
C LEU A 263 -17.28 2.06 3.31
N GLU A 264 -18.52 2.41 2.97
CA GLU A 264 -19.21 3.57 3.55
C GLU A 264 -19.32 3.47 5.08
N SER A 265 -19.59 2.27 5.62
CA SER A 265 -19.68 2.07 7.07
C SER A 265 -18.37 2.31 7.80
N LEU A 266 -17.22 2.15 7.12
CA LEU A 266 -15.90 2.44 7.69
C LEU A 266 -15.66 3.95 7.86
N PHE A 267 -16.29 4.78 7.03
CA PHE A 267 -16.19 6.24 7.13
C PHE A 267 -17.21 6.85 8.10
N MET A 268 -18.34 6.17 8.32
CA MET A 268 -19.40 6.65 9.19
C MET A 268 -19.61 5.69 10.37
N PRO A 269 -18.65 5.58 11.28
CA PRO A 269 -18.84 4.80 12.49
C PRO A 269 -20.00 5.40 13.30
N ARG A 270 -20.79 4.54 13.94
CA ARG A 270 -22.09 4.85 14.60
C ARG A 270 -22.08 5.99 15.61
N HIS A 271 -20.92 6.53 15.97
CA HIS A 271 -20.72 7.58 16.97
C HIS A 271 -20.12 8.87 16.44
N GLU A 272 -19.71 8.94 15.19
CA GLU A 272 -19.18 10.16 14.60
C GLU A 272 -20.33 11.01 14.06
N LYS A 273 -20.32 12.31 14.40
CA LYS A 273 -21.34 13.26 13.97
C LYS A 273 -20.88 13.93 12.68
N MET A 274 -21.80 14.01 11.71
CA MET A 274 -21.60 14.89 10.57
C MET A 274 -21.85 16.37 10.97
N PRO A 275 -21.14 17.32 10.40
CA PRO A 275 -20.06 17.16 9.43
C PRO A 275 -18.72 16.78 10.07
N MET A 276 -17.95 15.95 9.38
CA MET A 276 -16.61 15.52 9.77
C MET A 276 -15.56 16.54 9.33
N THR A 277 -14.47 16.61 10.10
CA THR A 277 -13.26 17.33 9.70
C THR A 277 -12.44 16.50 8.72
N LEU A 278 -11.53 17.13 7.97
CA LEU A 278 -10.64 16.42 7.07
C LEU A 278 -9.74 15.41 7.80
N SER A 279 -9.33 15.71 9.04
CA SER A 279 -8.53 14.80 9.86
C SER A 279 -9.29 13.51 10.25
N GLU A 280 -10.57 13.63 10.57
CA GLU A 280 -11.42 12.47 10.87
C GLU A 280 -11.63 11.61 9.64
N VAL A 281 -11.87 12.24 8.49
CA VAL A 281 -11.99 11.55 7.20
C VAL A 281 -10.67 10.85 6.82
N ASP A 282 -9.54 11.50 7.03
CA ASP A 282 -8.22 10.92 6.76
C ASP A 282 -7.97 9.65 7.60
N ASN A 283 -8.34 9.67 8.88
CA ASN A 283 -8.26 8.48 9.73
C ASN A 283 -9.16 7.34 9.20
N SER A 284 -10.40 7.67 8.80
CA SER A 284 -11.34 6.69 8.25
C SER A 284 -10.88 6.15 6.89
N TYR A 285 -10.23 6.99 6.08
CA TYR A 285 -9.61 6.60 4.82
C TYR A 285 -8.56 5.51 5.02
N TYR A 286 -7.60 5.73 5.94
CA TYR A 286 -6.58 4.73 6.23
C TYR A 286 -7.13 3.50 6.94
N ARG A 287 -8.25 3.60 7.64
CA ARG A 287 -9.00 2.45 8.15
C ARG A 287 -9.52 1.57 7.01
N ALA A 288 -10.12 2.17 5.98
CA ALA A 288 -10.56 1.43 4.79
C ALA A 288 -9.38 0.76 4.06
N ILE A 289 -8.27 1.49 3.90
CA ILE A 289 -7.04 0.98 3.28
C ILE A 289 -6.44 -0.20 4.07
N SER A 290 -6.53 -0.17 5.41
CA SER A 290 -6.01 -1.23 6.29
C SER A 290 -6.68 -2.59 6.09
N SER A 291 -7.85 -2.62 5.44
CA SER A 291 -8.48 -3.89 5.03
C SER A 291 -7.61 -4.71 4.07
N GLY A 292 -6.62 -4.08 3.42
CA GLY A 292 -5.75 -4.70 2.42
C GLY A 292 -6.46 -5.06 1.10
N ARG A 293 -7.76 -4.77 0.99
CA ARG A 293 -8.62 -5.15 -0.14
C ARG A 293 -8.69 -4.09 -1.25
N LEU A 294 -8.27 -2.88 -0.97
CA LEU A 294 -8.29 -1.79 -1.93
C LEU A 294 -6.96 -1.70 -2.66
N GLN A 295 -7.03 -1.60 -3.98
CA GLN A 295 -5.91 -1.19 -4.82
C GLN A 295 -5.82 0.33 -4.83
N ASN A 296 -6.98 0.99 -4.94
CA ASN A 296 -7.09 2.45 -4.89
C ASN A 296 -8.43 2.87 -4.28
N LEU A 297 -8.50 4.09 -3.77
CA LEU A 297 -9.71 4.71 -3.23
C LEU A 297 -9.62 6.21 -3.52
N VAL A 298 -10.21 6.63 -4.63
CA VAL A 298 -10.06 7.99 -5.18
C VAL A 298 -11.18 8.89 -4.67
N PRO A 299 -10.90 9.93 -3.87
CA PRO A 299 -11.90 10.88 -3.41
C PRO A 299 -12.16 11.95 -4.47
N THR A 300 -13.42 12.21 -4.76
CA THR A 300 -13.87 13.35 -5.55
C THR A 300 -14.76 14.23 -4.67
N PRO A 301 -14.26 15.39 -4.20
CA PRO A 301 -15.04 16.30 -3.36
C PRO A 301 -16.01 17.12 -4.21
N VAL A 302 -17.27 17.13 -3.80
CA VAL A 302 -18.32 18.01 -4.36
C VAL A 302 -18.76 18.99 -3.27
N TYR A 303 -18.61 20.27 -3.52
CA TYR A 303 -19.02 21.31 -2.58
C TYR A 303 -20.49 21.71 -2.79
N GLU A 304 -21.28 21.62 -1.75
CA GLU A 304 -22.66 22.05 -1.73
C GLU A 304 -22.78 23.40 -1.04
N GLN A 305 -23.13 24.41 -1.83
CA GLN A 305 -23.16 25.81 -1.37
C GLN A 305 -24.29 26.03 -0.32
N SER A 306 -25.40 25.28 -0.42
CA SER A 306 -26.52 25.32 0.53
C SER A 306 -26.08 24.97 1.95
N ASP A 307 -25.21 23.98 2.09
CA ASP A 307 -24.82 23.41 3.37
C ASP A 307 -23.44 23.89 3.82
N SER A 308 -22.75 24.64 2.97
CA SER A 308 -21.36 25.07 3.16
C SER A 308 -20.43 23.90 3.53
N ALA A 309 -20.65 22.75 2.93
CA ALA A 309 -19.98 21.50 3.23
C ALA A 309 -19.71 20.71 1.95
N PHE A 310 -18.87 19.68 2.06
CA PHE A 310 -18.51 18.79 0.96
C PHE A 310 -19.20 17.44 1.13
N THR A 311 -19.64 16.87 0.02
CA THR A 311 -19.91 15.45 -0.13
C THR A 311 -18.70 14.79 -0.82
N LEU A 312 -18.10 13.77 -0.20
CA LEU A 312 -17.01 13.00 -0.79
C LEU A 312 -17.57 11.78 -1.52
N ASN A 313 -17.35 11.73 -2.81
CA ASN A 313 -17.65 10.57 -3.62
C ASN A 313 -16.35 9.78 -3.82
N TYR A 314 -16.24 8.60 -3.20
CA TYR A 314 -15.11 7.71 -3.35
C TYR A 314 -15.36 6.72 -4.49
N ARG A 315 -14.38 6.59 -5.38
CA ARG A 315 -14.32 5.49 -6.34
C ARG A 315 -13.31 4.46 -5.84
N ALA A 316 -13.81 3.32 -5.42
CA ALA A 316 -12.99 2.20 -4.96
C ALA A 316 -12.55 1.34 -6.14
N VAL A 317 -11.28 0.95 -6.14
CA VAL A 317 -10.73 -0.11 -6.99
C VAL A 317 -10.41 -1.28 -6.06
N ILE A 318 -11.28 -2.28 -6.07
CA ILE A 318 -11.19 -3.43 -5.17
C ILE A 318 -10.30 -4.49 -5.83
N LYS A 319 -9.39 -5.08 -5.05
CA LYS A 319 -8.53 -6.18 -5.52
C LYS A 319 -9.37 -7.43 -5.78
N GLU A 320 -8.95 -8.20 -6.75
CA GLU A 320 -9.57 -9.49 -7.08
C GLU A 320 -9.65 -10.42 -5.87
N ASP A 321 -10.71 -11.24 -5.84
CA ASP A 321 -11.00 -12.10 -4.70
C ASP A 321 -10.01 -13.23 -4.52
N PHE A 322 -9.47 -13.79 -5.61
CA PHE A 322 -8.57 -14.93 -5.57
C PHE A 322 -7.11 -14.50 -5.77
N SER A 323 -6.22 -15.19 -5.09
CA SER A 323 -4.79 -15.03 -5.30
C SER A 323 -4.08 -16.37 -5.22
N ALA A 324 -3.02 -16.51 -5.99
CA ALA A 324 -2.07 -17.60 -5.86
C ALA A 324 -0.65 -17.04 -5.78
N ALA A 325 0.18 -17.62 -4.96
CA ALA A 325 1.57 -17.19 -4.85
C ALA A 325 2.51 -18.38 -4.74
N ILE A 326 3.70 -18.19 -5.28
CA ILE A 326 4.83 -19.11 -5.18
C ILE A 326 6.05 -18.36 -4.68
N GLY A 327 6.86 -19.01 -3.87
CA GLY A 327 8.09 -18.46 -3.35
C GLY A 327 8.92 -19.51 -2.64
N GLY A 328 9.71 -19.09 -1.68
CA GLY A 328 10.55 -19.96 -0.89
C GLY A 328 11.91 -19.35 -0.61
N TYR A 329 12.83 -20.18 -0.17
CA TYR A 329 14.23 -19.81 -0.01
C TYR A 329 15.14 -21.00 -0.33
N ILE A 330 16.35 -20.67 -0.76
CA ILE A 330 17.41 -21.64 -1.04
C ILE A 330 18.52 -21.40 -0.03
N SER A 331 18.95 -22.46 0.64
CA SER A 331 20.06 -22.47 1.58
C SER A 331 21.12 -23.44 1.13
N SER A 332 22.37 -23.20 1.47
CA SER A 332 23.48 -24.14 1.31
C SER A 332 23.37 -25.39 2.21
N SER A 333 22.47 -25.34 3.19
CA SER A 333 22.10 -26.47 4.04
C SER A 333 20.89 -27.23 3.47
N THR A 334 20.51 -28.34 4.09
CA THR A 334 19.33 -29.17 3.74
C THR A 334 17.97 -28.47 3.97
N ASN A 335 17.96 -27.17 4.31
CA ASN A 335 16.78 -26.42 4.68
C ASN A 335 16.17 -25.58 3.56
N SER A 336 16.52 -25.84 2.30
CA SER A 336 15.83 -25.20 1.15
C SER A 336 14.36 -25.59 1.13
N MET A 337 13.49 -24.61 0.84
CA MET A 337 12.05 -24.80 0.95
C MET A 337 11.31 -24.04 -0.13
N LEU A 338 10.34 -24.68 -0.76
CA LEU A 338 9.35 -24.07 -1.64
C LEU A 338 8.11 -23.68 -0.82
N PHE A 339 7.52 -22.58 -1.20
CA PHE A 339 6.30 -22.04 -0.60
C PHE A 339 5.22 -21.86 -1.65
N PHE A 340 4.00 -22.28 -1.31
CA PHE A 340 2.80 -22.07 -2.12
C PHE A 340 1.72 -21.46 -1.25
N ASN A 341 1.00 -20.49 -1.81
CA ASN A 341 -0.17 -19.87 -1.17
C ASN A 341 -1.33 -19.84 -2.16
N ALA A 342 -2.52 -20.15 -1.65
CA ALA A 342 -3.78 -19.88 -2.31
C ALA A 342 -4.63 -19.03 -1.37
N GLY A 343 -5.06 -17.87 -1.82
CA GLY A 343 -5.84 -16.91 -1.04
C GLY A 343 -7.22 -16.67 -1.66
N TYR A 344 -8.23 -16.57 -0.80
CA TYR A 344 -9.55 -16.07 -1.12
C TYR A 344 -9.89 -14.93 -0.17
N ASN A 345 -10.20 -13.78 -0.73
CA ASN A 345 -10.51 -12.59 0.00
C ASN A 345 -11.85 -12.05 -0.47
N HIS A 346 -12.73 -11.73 0.43
CA HIS A 346 -14.02 -11.17 0.08
C HIS A 346 -14.31 -9.94 0.93
N LEU A 347 -14.73 -8.86 0.25
CA LEU A 347 -15.22 -7.65 0.87
C LEU A 347 -16.73 -7.60 0.67
N GLY A 348 -17.48 -7.42 1.75
CA GLY A 348 -18.92 -7.37 1.71
C GLY A 348 -19.45 -6.92 3.06
N PHE A 349 -20.47 -7.57 3.61
CA PHE A 349 -20.97 -7.28 4.97
C PHE A 349 -19.86 -7.36 6.04
N LYS A 350 -18.79 -8.11 5.76
CA LYS A 350 -17.57 -8.27 6.58
C LYS A 350 -16.37 -8.39 5.64
N SER A 351 -15.20 -8.04 6.12
CA SER A 351 -13.97 -8.37 5.41
C SER A 351 -13.54 -9.78 5.78
N LEU A 352 -13.53 -10.67 4.81
CA LEU A 352 -13.10 -12.06 4.96
C LEU A 352 -11.77 -12.27 4.25
N ASN A 353 -10.87 -13.00 4.90
CA ASN A 353 -9.59 -13.39 4.33
C ASN A 353 -9.34 -14.86 4.67
N THR A 354 -9.14 -15.68 3.66
CA THR A 354 -8.83 -17.10 3.80
C THR A 354 -7.57 -17.40 3.03
N ASN A 355 -6.60 -18.03 3.69
CA ASN A 355 -5.36 -18.44 3.07
C ASN A 355 -5.09 -19.92 3.34
N VAL A 356 -4.61 -20.61 2.33
CA VAL A 356 -4.02 -21.95 2.43
C VAL A 356 -2.57 -21.84 2.00
N ASN A 357 -1.68 -22.21 2.91
CA ASN A 357 -0.24 -22.16 2.74
C ASN A 357 0.33 -23.58 2.75
N ALA A 358 1.34 -23.82 1.93
CA ALA A 358 2.10 -25.08 1.94
C ALA A 358 3.60 -24.79 1.84
N TRP A 359 4.38 -25.48 2.66
CA TRP A 359 5.83 -25.44 2.66
C TRP A 359 6.35 -26.83 2.35
N LEU A 360 7.15 -26.94 1.28
CA LEU A 360 7.73 -28.18 0.79
C LEU A 360 9.24 -28.09 0.82
N GLY A 361 9.85 -28.76 1.77
CA GLY A 361 11.29 -28.86 1.92
C GLY A 361 11.76 -30.30 2.09
N GLN A 362 13.06 -30.52 2.02
CA GLN A 362 13.65 -31.84 2.16
C GLN A 362 13.42 -32.41 3.56
N SER A 363 13.58 -31.59 4.59
CA SER A 363 13.43 -31.97 6.00
C SER A 363 12.12 -31.53 6.62
N TYR A 364 11.37 -30.62 5.98
CA TYR A 364 10.17 -30.03 6.51
C TYR A 364 9.04 -29.99 5.49
N LEU A 365 7.89 -30.48 5.90
CA LEU A 365 6.63 -30.40 5.15
C LEU A 365 5.57 -29.80 6.05
N ALA A 366 4.88 -28.76 5.60
CA ALA A 366 3.78 -28.18 6.36
C ALA A 366 2.66 -27.69 5.45
N ALA A 367 1.44 -27.73 6.00
CA ALA A 367 0.28 -27.09 5.42
C ALA A 367 -0.45 -26.29 6.51
N GLU A 368 -0.95 -25.13 6.14
CA GLU A 368 -1.67 -24.23 7.04
C GLU A 368 -2.93 -23.70 6.35
N GLY A 369 -4.04 -23.70 7.06
CA GLY A 369 -5.25 -22.99 6.71
C GLY A 369 -5.49 -21.86 7.71
N VAL A 370 -5.70 -20.64 7.21
CA VAL A 370 -6.03 -19.46 8.01
C VAL A 370 -7.32 -18.85 7.50
N PHE A 371 -8.27 -18.64 8.39
CA PHE A 371 -9.51 -17.90 8.12
C PHE A 371 -9.58 -16.71 9.07
N ASN A 372 -9.74 -15.50 8.51
CA ASN A 372 -9.93 -14.27 9.25
C ASN A 372 -11.25 -13.61 8.84
N ALA A 373 -12.00 -13.13 9.82
CA ALA A 373 -13.17 -12.30 9.63
C ALA A 373 -13.03 -11.03 10.47
N TYR A 374 -13.07 -9.87 9.83
CA TYR A 374 -12.96 -8.58 10.48
C TYR A 374 -14.32 -7.89 10.54
N PHE A 375 -14.62 -7.29 11.68
CA PHE A 375 -15.87 -6.62 11.97
C PHE A 375 -15.62 -5.14 12.22
N ASP A 376 -16.43 -4.31 11.58
CA ASP A 376 -16.47 -2.88 11.86
C ASP A 376 -17.46 -2.61 13.00
N THR A 377 -16.90 -2.59 14.22
CA THR A 377 -17.61 -2.28 15.46
C THR A 377 -17.01 -1.02 16.07
N SER A 378 -17.62 -0.45 17.11
CA SER A 378 -17.10 0.70 17.85
C SER A 378 -15.63 0.51 18.29
N VAL A 379 -15.27 -0.73 18.64
CA VAL A 379 -13.89 -1.19 18.80
C VAL A 379 -13.62 -2.17 17.67
N PRO A 380 -12.73 -1.85 16.70
CA PRO A 380 -12.42 -2.75 15.60
C PRO A 380 -12.02 -4.12 16.10
N SER A 381 -12.64 -5.17 15.57
CA SER A 381 -12.45 -6.53 16.07
C SER A 381 -12.37 -7.56 14.95
N GLY A 382 -11.84 -8.74 15.26
CA GLY A 382 -11.75 -9.82 14.31
C GLY A 382 -11.71 -11.19 14.97
N VAL A 383 -12.17 -12.19 14.24
CA VAL A 383 -12.03 -13.60 14.59
C VAL A 383 -11.11 -14.27 13.59
N SER A 384 -10.19 -15.07 14.10
CA SER A 384 -9.28 -15.87 13.29
C SER A 384 -9.33 -17.32 13.70
N VAL A 385 -9.37 -18.21 12.73
CA VAL A 385 -9.17 -19.66 12.92
C VAL A 385 -7.96 -20.07 12.12
N ARG A 386 -7.04 -20.77 12.76
CA ARG A 386 -5.80 -21.26 12.17
C ARG A 386 -5.65 -22.74 12.43
N VAL A 387 -5.37 -23.51 11.40
CA VAL A 387 -5.08 -24.94 11.47
C VAL A 387 -3.76 -25.20 10.76
N VAL A 388 -2.87 -25.89 11.44
CA VAL A 388 -1.53 -26.22 10.91
C VAL A 388 -1.28 -27.69 11.07
N GLY A 389 -0.79 -28.34 10.01
CA GLY A 389 -0.19 -29.67 10.09
C GLY A 389 1.24 -29.60 9.59
N SER A 390 2.20 -30.14 10.36
CA SER A 390 3.59 -30.15 9.94
C SER A 390 4.28 -31.49 10.23
N ARG A 391 5.32 -31.75 9.47
CA ARG A 391 6.25 -32.87 9.68
C ARG A 391 7.67 -32.38 9.50
N LEU A 392 8.47 -32.57 10.53
CA LEU A 392 9.91 -32.35 10.52
C LEU A 392 10.62 -33.70 10.60
N LYS A 393 11.61 -33.91 9.72
CA LYS A 393 12.58 -35.00 9.81
C LYS A 393 13.94 -34.37 10.05
N TYR A 394 14.54 -34.67 11.17
CA TYR A 394 15.88 -34.20 11.50
C TYR A 394 16.88 -35.29 11.23
N HIS A 395 17.90 -34.97 10.43
CA HIS A 395 19.04 -35.81 10.13
C HIS A 395 20.31 -35.09 10.58
N GLU A 396 21.06 -35.66 11.48
CA GLU A 396 22.37 -35.14 11.83
C GLU A 396 23.40 -35.71 10.82
N THR A 397 23.77 -34.90 9.82
CA THR A 397 24.88 -35.23 8.93
C THR A 397 26.01 -34.24 9.11
N GLU A 398 27.06 -34.64 9.80
CA GLU A 398 28.31 -33.89 9.82
C GLU A 398 29.09 -33.98 8.48
N LYS A 399 28.62 -34.74 7.50
CA LYS A 399 29.37 -35.00 6.26
C LYS A 399 28.54 -34.69 5.02
N LEU A 400 28.95 -33.66 4.32
CA LEU A 400 28.35 -33.16 3.06
C LEU A 400 28.37 -34.14 1.88
N PHE A 401 29.07 -35.29 1.97
CA PHE A 401 29.34 -36.16 0.82
C PHE A 401 29.15 -37.66 1.08
N TYR A 402 28.49 -38.06 2.16
CA TYR A 402 28.20 -39.47 2.44
C TYR A 402 26.70 -39.71 2.52
N GLU A 403 26.23 -40.65 1.70
CA GLU A 403 24.91 -41.24 1.81
C GLU A 403 24.85 -42.07 3.11
N VAL A 404 24.09 -41.65 4.09
CA VAL A 404 23.85 -42.42 5.32
C VAL A 404 22.61 -43.27 5.08
N LYS A 405 22.75 -44.58 5.15
CA LYS A 405 21.69 -45.56 4.86
C LYS A 405 20.53 -45.55 5.86
N ASP A 406 20.69 -44.96 7.02
CA ASP A 406 19.62 -44.90 8.05
C ASP A 406 19.57 -43.52 8.74
N PRO A 407 18.71 -42.65 8.27
CA PRO A 407 18.90 -41.25 8.48
C PRO A 407 17.98 -40.58 9.51
N ASP A 408 16.92 -41.23 10.01
CA ASP A 408 15.89 -40.55 10.78
C ASP A 408 16.16 -40.55 12.29
N PHE A 409 16.92 -39.58 12.82
CA PHE A 409 17.09 -39.42 14.26
C PHE A 409 15.81 -39.04 14.96
N ILE A 410 15.12 -37.99 14.43
CA ILE A 410 13.88 -37.48 15.00
C ILE A 410 12.90 -37.26 13.86
N ARG A 411 11.71 -37.80 14.01
CA ARG A 411 10.53 -37.44 13.22
C ARG A 411 9.53 -36.78 14.14
N ARG A 412 9.27 -35.51 13.91
CA ARG A 412 8.22 -34.77 14.62
C ARG A 412 7.06 -34.51 13.70
N SER A 413 5.87 -34.86 14.13
CA SER A 413 4.62 -34.51 13.43
C SER A 413 3.78 -33.67 14.39
N GLU A 414 3.26 -32.57 13.88
CA GLU A 414 2.48 -31.62 14.67
C GLU A 414 1.16 -31.33 13.96
N PHE A 415 0.09 -31.30 14.71
CA PHE A 415 -1.19 -30.77 14.30
C PHE A 415 -1.66 -29.76 15.33
N PHE A 416 -2.05 -28.59 14.87
CA PHE A 416 -2.41 -27.50 15.73
C PHE A 416 -3.64 -26.75 15.20
N ALA A 417 -4.64 -26.53 16.05
CA ALA A 417 -5.81 -25.72 15.74
C ALA A 417 -5.97 -24.60 16.79
N GLN A 418 -6.14 -23.37 16.34
CA GLN A 418 -6.27 -22.20 17.21
C GLN A 418 -7.41 -21.28 16.74
N GLY A 419 -8.27 -20.89 17.68
CA GLY A 419 -9.16 -19.77 17.57
C GLY A 419 -8.55 -18.53 18.25
N ARG A 420 -8.71 -17.37 17.63
CA ARG A 420 -8.26 -16.08 18.15
C ARG A 420 -9.36 -15.03 17.96
N TYR A 421 -9.65 -14.28 18.99
CA TYR A 421 -10.43 -13.06 18.93
C TYR A 421 -9.51 -11.87 19.18
N THR A 422 -9.49 -10.93 18.25
CA THR A 422 -8.60 -9.75 18.29
C THR A 422 -9.43 -8.49 18.45
N LEU A 423 -9.00 -7.61 19.35
CA LEU A 423 -9.51 -6.25 19.54
C LEU A 423 -8.43 -5.24 19.13
N GLY A 424 -8.74 -4.32 18.24
CA GLY A 424 -7.89 -3.17 17.90
C GLY A 424 -8.11 -2.06 18.94
N LEU A 425 -7.20 -1.93 19.90
CA LEU A 425 -7.32 -0.94 20.97
C LEU A 425 -6.96 0.47 20.50
N THR A 426 -5.92 0.57 19.66
CA THR A 426 -5.50 1.80 18.99
C THR A 426 -5.06 1.45 17.55
N LEU A 427 -4.66 2.44 16.75
CA LEU A 427 -4.10 2.20 15.42
C LEU A 427 -2.93 1.20 15.45
N ARG A 428 -2.13 1.22 16.51
CA ARG A 428 -0.88 0.47 16.63
C ARG A 428 -0.87 -0.59 17.72
N SER A 429 -1.98 -0.77 18.45
CA SER A 429 -2.08 -1.76 19.51
C SER A 429 -3.31 -2.65 19.39
N ARG A 430 -3.13 -3.91 19.80
CA ARG A 430 -4.19 -4.92 19.80
C ARG A 430 -4.13 -5.79 21.05
N MET A 431 -5.25 -6.40 21.32
CA MET A 431 -5.37 -7.45 22.34
C MET A 431 -5.98 -8.69 21.70
N ASP A 432 -5.32 -9.82 21.90
CA ASP A 432 -5.74 -11.13 21.42
C ASP A 432 -6.16 -12.01 22.58
N VAL A 433 -7.32 -12.63 22.47
CA VAL A 433 -7.76 -13.78 23.26
C VAL A 433 -7.58 -15.03 22.41
N ARG A 434 -6.92 -16.05 22.94
CA ARG A 434 -6.57 -17.26 22.18
C ARG A 434 -7.02 -18.51 22.90
N ILE A 435 -7.52 -19.47 22.13
CA ILE A 435 -7.76 -20.84 22.57
C ILE A 435 -7.22 -21.78 21.50
N GLY A 436 -6.58 -22.85 21.86
CA GLY A 436 -6.01 -23.79 20.91
C GLY A 436 -5.89 -25.20 21.46
N TRP A 437 -5.81 -26.12 20.52
CA TRP A 437 -5.52 -27.52 20.76
C TRP A 437 -4.36 -27.97 19.87
N GLY A 438 -3.47 -28.78 20.43
CA GLY A 438 -2.31 -29.33 19.74
C GLY A 438 -2.13 -30.80 19.97
N HIS A 439 -1.66 -31.48 18.92
CA HIS A 439 -1.22 -32.88 18.94
C HIS A 439 0.18 -32.94 18.37
N LEU A 440 1.15 -33.33 19.22
CA LEU A 440 2.54 -33.53 18.81
C LEU A 440 2.87 -35.00 18.92
N SER A 441 3.56 -35.53 17.93
CA SER A 441 4.05 -36.91 17.92
C SER A 441 5.50 -36.93 17.49
N ASP A 442 6.37 -37.36 18.41
CA ASP A 442 7.80 -37.54 18.17
C ASP A 442 8.12 -39.03 18.06
N ALA A 443 8.98 -39.40 17.12
CA ALA A 443 9.58 -40.72 17.02
C ALA A 443 11.10 -40.54 16.84
N TYR A 444 11.89 -41.15 17.70
CA TYR A 444 13.34 -40.97 17.75
C TYR A 444 14.06 -42.21 18.23
N HIS A 445 15.35 -42.31 17.96
CA HIS A 445 16.25 -43.31 18.53
C HIS A 445 16.99 -42.71 19.73
N THR A 446 16.95 -43.38 20.87
CA THR A 446 17.55 -42.91 22.11
C THR A 446 19.05 -43.20 22.19
N ASP A 447 19.51 -44.28 21.54
CA ASP A 447 20.92 -44.68 21.55
C ASP A 447 21.46 -44.82 20.10
N LEU A 448 22.54 -44.09 19.85
CA LEU A 448 23.20 -44.05 18.52
C LEU A 448 24.26 -45.13 18.36
N SER A 449 24.68 -45.79 19.50
CA SER A 449 25.74 -46.78 19.49
C SER A 449 25.27 -48.18 19.06
N ASP A 450 23.96 -48.44 19.08
CA ASP A 450 23.38 -49.77 18.86
C ASP A 450 22.14 -49.73 17.93
N ILE A 451 22.17 -48.91 16.87
CA ILE A 451 21.10 -48.83 15.87
C ILE A 451 20.78 -50.16 15.21
N SER A 452 21.72 -51.11 15.27
CA SER A 452 21.56 -52.46 14.70
C SER A 452 20.83 -53.46 15.61
N ALA A 453 20.65 -53.15 16.89
CA ALA A 453 20.16 -54.12 17.88
C ALA A 453 18.68 -53.95 18.23
N VAL A 454 18.08 -52.76 18.01
CA VAL A 454 16.68 -52.48 18.39
C VAL A 454 15.85 -52.16 17.15
N GLU A 455 15.01 -53.10 16.74
CA GLU A 455 13.98 -52.88 15.70
C GLU A 455 12.85 -51.99 16.26
N GLY A 456 13.06 -50.68 16.37
CA GLY A 456 11.99 -49.79 16.78
C GLY A 456 12.47 -48.37 17.15
N LYS A 457 11.53 -47.48 17.26
CA LYS A 457 11.76 -46.10 17.68
C LYS A 457 10.97 -45.81 18.95
N ASP A 458 11.58 -45.09 19.86
CA ASP A 458 10.88 -44.49 20.98
C ASP A 458 9.86 -43.49 20.43
N SER A 459 8.70 -43.39 21.04
CA SER A 459 7.66 -42.46 20.63
C SER A 459 7.09 -41.69 21.80
N GLY A 460 6.92 -40.39 21.58
CA GLY A 460 6.24 -39.50 22.49
C GLY A 460 5.02 -38.88 21.82
N VAL A 461 3.88 -38.92 22.48
CA VAL A 461 2.65 -38.26 22.01
C VAL A 461 2.19 -37.26 23.07
N PHE A 462 2.04 -36.01 22.65
CA PHE A 462 1.58 -34.94 23.52
C PHE A 462 0.32 -34.29 22.97
N ASN A 463 -0.78 -34.40 23.71
CA ASN A 463 -2.02 -33.70 23.45
C ASN A 463 -2.19 -32.57 24.46
N LEU A 464 -2.36 -31.36 23.96
CA LEU A 464 -2.44 -30.16 24.80
C LEU A 464 -3.59 -29.24 24.41
N TRP A 465 -4.12 -28.55 25.40
CA TRP A 465 -4.98 -27.39 25.25
C TRP A 465 -4.26 -26.16 25.76
N GLN A 466 -4.48 -25.04 25.09
CA GLN A 466 -3.97 -23.75 25.52
C GLN A 466 -5.06 -22.69 25.51
N ALA A 467 -4.97 -21.75 26.44
CA ALA A 467 -5.76 -20.53 26.47
C ALA A 467 -4.90 -19.38 26.96
N GLY A 468 -5.09 -18.19 26.42
CA GLY A 468 -4.29 -17.05 26.86
C GLY A 468 -4.70 -15.73 26.27
N LEU A 469 -4.01 -14.71 26.79
CA LEU A 469 -4.15 -13.32 26.40
C LEU A 469 -2.81 -12.80 25.91
N ARG A 470 -2.85 -11.94 24.89
CA ARG A 470 -1.68 -11.19 24.42
C ARG A 470 -2.10 -9.76 24.14
N TRP A 471 -1.38 -8.84 24.75
CA TRP A 471 -1.38 -7.44 24.35
C TRP A 471 -0.13 -7.14 23.55
N GLU A 472 -0.25 -6.32 22.50
CA GLU A 472 0.88 -5.93 21.66
C GLU A 472 0.70 -4.52 21.14
N SER A 473 1.76 -3.71 21.21
CA SER A 473 1.88 -2.41 20.55
C SER A 473 3.08 -2.44 19.61
N ASN A 474 2.88 -2.08 18.36
CA ASN A 474 3.90 -2.16 17.32
C ASN A 474 3.91 -0.90 16.46
N THR A 475 4.99 -0.12 16.55
CA THR A 475 5.24 1.09 15.75
C THR A 475 6.40 0.92 14.76
N LEU A 476 6.89 -0.32 14.56
CA LEU A 476 7.95 -0.60 13.59
C LEU A 476 7.53 -0.15 12.19
N ASP A 477 8.46 0.44 11.47
CA ASP A 477 8.30 0.84 10.06
C ASP A 477 8.22 -0.37 9.12
N ASP A 478 8.96 -1.43 9.41
CA ASP A 478 8.88 -2.72 8.72
C ASP A 478 8.90 -3.87 9.74
N ILE A 479 8.13 -4.93 9.48
CA ILE A 479 8.03 -6.07 10.40
C ILE A 479 9.25 -7.00 10.27
N SER A 480 9.80 -7.11 9.05
CA SER A 480 10.88 -8.06 8.73
C SER A 480 12.26 -7.45 8.88
N LEU A 481 12.42 -6.19 8.47
CA LEU A 481 13.68 -5.45 8.48
C LEU A 481 13.48 -4.06 9.09
N PRO A 482 13.15 -3.96 10.39
CA PRO A 482 12.86 -2.69 11.01
C PRO A 482 14.09 -1.79 11.07
N SER A 483 13.93 -0.54 10.65
CA SER A 483 14.93 0.51 10.75
C SER A 483 14.57 1.55 11.81
N SER A 484 13.30 1.63 12.20
CA SER A 484 12.80 2.57 13.21
C SER A 484 11.52 2.06 13.89
N GLY A 485 11.20 2.63 15.05
CA GLY A 485 10.00 2.28 15.82
C GLY A 485 10.29 1.32 16.97
N THR A 486 9.23 0.90 17.65
CA THR A 486 9.29 -0.01 18.79
C THR A 486 8.20 -1.06 18.72
N ARG A 487 8.47 -2.24 19.23
CA ARG A 487 7.49 -3.29 19.43
C ARG A 487 7.54 -3.74 20.88
N VAL A 488 6.41 -3.67 21.56
CA VAL A 488 6.26 -4.08 22.96
C VAL A 488 5.09 -5.05 23.05
N TYR A 489 5.26 -6.14 23.77
CA TYR A 489 4.17 -7.08 24.00
C TYR A 489 4.24 -7.70 25.40
N ALA A 490 3.09 -8.14 25.88
CA ALA A 490 2.95 -8.96 27.06
C ALA A 490 1.96 -10.10 26.75
N GLN A 491 2.31 -11.33 27.13
CA GLN A 491 1.53 -12.52 26.87
C GLN A 491 1.48 -13.41 28.10
N GLY A 492 0.30 -13.94 28.40
CA GLY A 492 0.11 -15.02 29.35
C GLY A 492 -0.61 -16.18 28.68
N LEU A 493 -0.05 -17.39 28.74
CA LEU A 493 -0.60 -18.62 28.22
C LEU A 493 -0.69 -19.67 29.30
N GLY A 494 -1.89 -20.19 29.57
CA GLY A 494 -2.09 -21.40 30.36
C GLY A 494 -2.17 -22.60 29.42
N MET A 495 -1.46 -23.68 29.78
CA MET A 495 -1.42 -24.91 29.00
C MET A 495 -1.70 -26.11 29.91
N VAL A 496 -2.54 -27.01 29.41
CA VAL A 496 -2.82 -28.29 30.06
C VAL A 496 -2.77 -29.40 29.02
N GLY A 497 -2.12 -30.51 29.39
CA GLY A 497 -1.94 -31.58 28.44
C GLY A 497 -1.66 -32.95 29.06
N LYS A 498 -1.57 -33.91 28.19
CA LYS A 498 -1.23 -35.29 28.57
C LYS A 498 -0.15 -35.78 27.61
N TYR A 499 0.97 -36.19 28.22
CA TYR A 499 2.10 -36.79 27.52
C TYR A 499 2.04 -38.30 27.68
N HIS A 500 2.27 -39.04 26.61
CA HIS A 500 2.39 -40.48 26.55
C HIS A 500 3.72 -40.84 25.92
N PHE A 501 4.54 -41.56 26.66
CA PHE A 501 5.78 -42.13 26.19
C PHE A 501 5.62 -43.64 25.96
N ARG A 502 6.17 -44.14 24.90
CA ARG A 502 6.28 -45.59 24.58
C ARG A 502 7.69 -45.86 24.12
N SER A 503 8.37 -46.77 24.81
CA SER A 503 9.68 -47.24 24.41
C SER A 503 9.62 -48.22 23.26
N ALA A 504 10.68 -48.22 22.45
CA ALA A 504 10.94 -49.25 21.45
C ALA A 504 11.31 -50.60 22.14
N ASP A 505 11.94 -50.55 23.33
CA ASP A 505 12.26 -51.72 24.12
C ASP A 505 10.99 -52.25 24.79
N PRO A 506 10.59 -53.53 24.48
CA PRO A 506 9.41 -54.15 25.07
C PRO A 506 9.52 -54.35 26.61
N GLU A 507 10.74 -54.37 27.14
CA GLU A 507 10.98 -54.57 28.59
C GLU A 507 10.76 -53.25 29.40
N LEU A 508 10.76 -52.12 28.69
CA LEU A 508 10.51 -50.82 29.32
C LEU A 508 9.02 -50.44 29.29
N MET A 509 8.47 -50.20 30.48
CA MET A 509 7.07 -49.76 30.58
C MET A 509 6.88 -48.35 30.02
N GLY A 510 5.86 -48.16 29.17
CA GLY A 510 5.43 -46.84 28.73
C GLY A 510 4.95 -45.98 29.90
N ALA A 511 5.16 -44.68 29.80
CA ALA A 511 4.77 -43.71 30.83
C ALA A 511 3.65 -42.76 30.30
N SER A 512 2.77 -42.36 31.23
CA SER A 512 1.75 -41.35 30.93
C SER A 512 1.70 -40.31 32.05
N GLN A 513 1.82 -39.03 31.65
CA GLN A 513 1.87 -37.95 32.61
C GLN A 513 0.90 -36.82 32.21
N LYS A 514 0.15 -36.27 33.15
CA LYS A 514 -0.56 -35.01 33.00
C LYS A 514 0.41 -33.86 33.27
N VAL A 515 0.40 -32.87 32.40
CA VAL A 515 1.28 -31.70 32.50
C VAL A 515 0.46 -30.45 32.40
N SER A 516 0.76 -29.48 33.24
CA SER A 516 0.19 -28.14 33.19
C SER A 516 1.23 -27.10 33.52
N TRP A 517 1.23 -26.00 32.81
CA TRP A 517 2.12 -24.87 33.09
C TRP A 517 1.51 -23.56 32.62
N VAL A 518 2.06 -22.48 33.11
CA VAL A 518 1.77 -21.11 32.65
C VAL A 518 3.04 -20.53 32.09
N GLN A 519 2.94 -19.94 30.92
CA GLN A 519 4.02 -19.22 30.28
C GLN A 519 3.70 -17.73 30.28
N LEU A 520 4.64 -16.92 30.74
CA LEU A 520 4.59 -15.46 30.69
C LEU A 520 5.74 -14.96 29.84
N ASP A 521 5.41 -14.18 28.81
CA ASP A 521 6.40 -13.59 27.91
C ASP A 521 6.18 -12.08 27.85
N MET A 522 7.29 -11.34 27.86
CA MET A 522 7.33 -9.89 27.70
C MET A 522 8.49 -9.53 26.77
N GLY A 523 8.32 -8.55 25.94
CA GLY A 523 9.37 -8.07 25.05
C GLY A 523 9.05 -6.72 24.43
#